data_3f19f1c698e38a494759f5f404421bc7
#
_entry.id   3f19f1c698e38a494759f5f404421bc7
#
_cell.length_a   1.000
_cell.length_b   1.000
_cell.length_c   1.000
_cell.angle_alpha   90.00
_cell.angle_beta   90.00
_cell.angle_gamma   90.00
#
_symmetry.space_group_name_H-M   'P 1'
#
loop_
_entity.id
_entity.type
_entity.pdbx_description
1 polymer ?
#
loop_
_entity_poly.entity_id
_entity_poly.type
_entity_poly.pdbx_seq_one_letter_code
_entity_poly.pdbx_strand_id
1 'polypeptide(L)'
;MRVQLVPHPASLHAADTVVAVGLLAGPESVELTYEISSAASLVLPPGAPCDGDVGERRTGAAGQRRDGLWRHTCCELFARDARVAGPDVACPYLEFNFSASGDWAAYAFDAPRQGMRPHDWGGAPMIVAERDGRLVRVSLPRIAVGRRLTLSPTVILETATGFGYWALRHPPGQPDFHAVDHLAAGVDIT
;
A
#
# COMPACT_ATOMS: atom_id res chain seq x y z
N MET A 1 -9.60 -12.41 -2.52
CA MET A 1 -10.73 -11.57 -2.05
C MET A 1 -10.56 -10.15 -2.55
N ARG A 2 -11.62 -9.30 -2.43
CA ARG A 2 -11.56 -7.88 -2.80
C ARG A 2 -12.16 -7.05 -1.67
N VAL A 3 -11.49 -5.97 -1.29
CA VAL A 3 -11.94 -5.02 -0.28
C VAL A 3 -12.03 -3.62 -0.87
N GLN A 4 -12.98 -2.82 -0.40
CA GLN A 4 -13.06 -1.40 -0.73
C GLN A 4 -12.50 -0.62 0.45
N LEU A 5 -11.61 0.32 0.16
CA LEU A 5 -11.07 1.23 1.16
C LEU A 5 -12.02 2.42 1.35
N VAL A 6 -12.07 2.92 2.58
CA VAL A 6 -12.84 4.11 2.92
C VAL A 6 -11.92 5.33 2.96
N PRO A 7 -12.37 6.50 2.50
CA PRO A 7 -11.58 7.71 2.61
C PRO A 7 -11.57 8.23 4.07
N HIS A 8 -10.44 8.78 4.49
CA HIS A 8 -10.40 9.57 5.72
C HIS A 8 -11.25 10.85 5.55
N PRO A 9 -11.94 11.36 6.59
CA PRO A 9 -12.77 12.57 6.47
C PRO A 9 -12.03 13.83 5.98
N ALA A 10 -10.70 13.90 6.19
CA ALA A 10 -9.87 14.99 5.68
C ALA A 10 -9.36 14.77 4.25
N SER A 11 -9.75 13.67 3.58
CA SER A 11 -9.30 13.37 2.23
C SER A 11 -9.93 14.31 1.21
N LEU A 12 -9.11 14.90 0.35
CA LEU A 12 -9.58 15.59 -0.82
C LEU A 12 -10.11 14.58 -1.86
N HIS A 13 -11.10 15.01 -2.65
CA HIS A 13 -11.73 14.18 -3.70
C HIS A 13 -12.36 12.86 -3.21
N ALA A 14 -12.69 12.76 -1.92
CA ALA A 14 -13.29 11.55 -1.34
C ALA A 14 -14.63 11.17 -2.00
N ALA A 15 -15.45 12.16 -2.38
CA ALA A 15 -16.75 11.93 -3.00
C ALA A 15 -16.65 11.35 -4.44
N ASP A 16 -15.57 11.66 -5.16
CA ASP A 16 -15.38 11.31 -6.57
C ASP A 16 -14.33 10.21 -6.76
N THR A 17 -13.89 9.58 -5.67
CA THR A 17 -12.82 8.59 -5.71
C THR A 17 -13.24 7.30 -5.01
N VAL A 18 -13.08 6.20 -5.72
CA VAL A 18 -13.25 4.85 -5.18
C VAL A 18 -11.91 4.12 -5.27
N VAL A 19 -11.48 3.55 -4.16
CA VAL A 19 -10.27 2.71 -4.09
C VAL A 19 -10.67 1.30 -3.66
N ALA A 20 -10.30 0.32 -4.47
CA ALA A 20 -10.50 -1.09 -4.15
C ALA A 20 -9.17 -1.84 -4.23
N VAL A 21 -9.01 -2.87 -3.40
CA VAL A 21 -7.82 -3.71 -3.39
C VAL A 21 -8.20 -5.17 -3.48
N GLY A 22 -7.72 -5.82 -4.54
CA GLY A 22 -7.73 -7.26 -4.66
C GLY A 22 -6.55 -7.86 -3.89
N LEU A 23 -6.82 -8.93 -3.14
CA LEU A 23 -5.82 -9.67 -2.35
C LEU A 23 -5.93 -11.15 -2.69
N LEU A 24 -4.83 -11.76 -3.09
CA LEU A 24 -4.71 -13.20 -3.32
C LEU A 24 -3.44 -13.70 -2.62
N ALA A 25 -3.61 -14.57 -1.65
CA ALA A 25 -2.50 -15.17 -0.93
C ALA A 25 -2.25 -16.59 -1.46
N GLY A 26 -1.12 -16.79 -2.09
CA GLY A 26 -0.61 -18.09 -2.51
C GLY A 26 0.46 -18.63 -1.56
N PRO A 27 0.96 -19.86 -1.79
CA PRO A 27 2.05 -20.43 -0.98
C PRO A 27 3.38 -19.69 -1.14
N GLU A 28 3.63 -19.11 -2.31
CA GLU A 28 4.91 -18.48 -2.67
C GLU A 28 4.85 -16.95 -2.65
N SER A 29 3.66 -16.36 -2.85
CA SER A 29 3.49 -14.92 -2.94
C SER A 29 2.15 -14.43 -2.37
N VAL A 30 2.11 -13.13 -2.12
CA VAL A 30 0.90 -12.34 -1.91
C VAL A 30 0.76 -11.40 -3.11
N GLU A 31 -0.36 -11.53 -3.82
CA GLU A 31 -0.68 -10.68 -4.96
C GLU A 31 -1.67 -9.60 -4.53
N LEU A 32 -1.34 -8.37 -4.85
CA LEU A 32 -2.16 -7.20 -4.59
C LEU A 32 -2.53 -6.53 -5.91
N THR A 33 -3.76 -6.07 -6.01
CA THR A 33 -4.22 -5.26 -7.13
C THR A 33 -4.95 -4.04 -6.58
N TYR A 34 -4.31 -2.89 -6.66
CA TYR A 34 -4.90 -1.60 -6.29
C TYR A 34 -5.60 -1.02 -7.51
N GLU A 35 -6.89 -0.74 -7.38
CA GLU A 35 -7.72 -0.13 -8.41
C GLU A 35 -8.24 1.22 -7.89
N ILE A 36 -7.89 2.30 -8.59
CA ILE A 36 -8.25 3.68 -8.24
C ILE A 36 -9.15 4.23 -9.34
N SER A 37 -10.40 4.51 -9.02
CA SER A 37 -11.33 5.22 -9.88
C SER A 37 -11.53 6.63 -9.32
N SER A 38 -11.04 7.64 -10.01
CA SER A 38 -11.10 9.03 -9.57
C SER A 38 -11.24 9.96 -10.78
N ALA A 39 -12.04 11.01 -10.63
CA ALA A 39 -12.12 12.10 -11.59
C ALA A 39 -10.91 13.06 -11.48
N ALA A 40 -10.23 13.10 -10.32
CA ALA A 40 -9.08 13.96 -10.12
C ALA A 40 -7.85 13.45 -10.88
N SER A 41 -7.03 14.35 -11.38
CA SER A 41 -5.71 14.03 -11.92
C SER A 41 -4.74 13.72 -10.78
N LEU A 42 -4.12 12.54 -10.81
CA LEU A 42 -3.13 12.14 -9.82
C LEU A 42 -1.78 12.76 -10.14
N VAL A 43 -1.09 13.23 -9.11
CA VAL A 43 0.32 13.57 -9.19
C VAL A 43 1.11 12.30 -8.93
N LEU A 44 1.82 11.84 -9.94
CA LEU A 44 2.61 10.61 -9.88
C LEU A 44 4.09 10.94 -9.66
N PRO A 45 4.83 10.07 -8.95
CA PRO A 45 6.27 10.23 -8.81
C PRO A 45 6.97 10.13 -10.17
N PRO A 46 8.17 10.74 -10.31
CA PRO A 46 8.96 10.65 -11.54
C PRO A 46 9.20 9.20 -11.97
N GLY A 47 9.05 8.93 -13.27
CA GLY A 47 9.22 7.58 -13.85
C GLY A 47 7.96 6.72 -13.85
N ALA A 48 6.84 7.20 -13.32
CA ALA A 48 5.55 6.54 -13.48
C ALA A 48 5.10 6.60 -14.96
N PRO A 49 4.31 5.60 -15.44
CA PRO A 49 3.76 5.62 -16.80
C PRO A 49 2.82 6.82 -16.98
N CYS A 50 2.96 7.55 -18.08
CA CYS A 50 2.11 8.68 -18.46
C CYS A 50 1.15 8.28 -19.59
N ASP A 51 0.02 9.00 -19.72
CA ASP A 51 -0.91 8.87 -20.86
C ASP A 51 -0.17 8.99 -22.20
N GLY A 52 -0.27 7.96 -23.03
CA GLY A 52 0.37 7.90 -24.34
C GLY A 52 1.23 6.66 -24.58
N ASP A 53 1.68 6.00 -23.55
CA ASP A 53 2.40 4.71 -23.65
C ASP A 53 1.40 3.52 -23.64
N VAL A 54 0.43 3.58 -24.55
CA VAL A 54 -0.49 2.47 -24.81
C VAL A 54 0.27 1.38 -25.58
N GLY A 55 0.98 0.52 -24.88
CA GLY A 55 1.54 -0.67 -25.53
C GLY A 55 2.74 -1.32 -24.89
N GLU A 56 3.55 -0.65 -24.15
CA GLU A 56 4.66 -1.30 -23.47
C GLU A 56 4.41 -1.42 -21.98
N ARG A 57 3.93 -2.62 -21.57
CA ARG A 57 4.19 -3.08 -20.20
C ARG A 57 5.68 -2.84 -19.96
N ARG A 58 6.04 -1.97 -19.03
CA ARG A 58 7.41 -2.00 -18.52
C ARG A 58 7.59 -3.32 -17.77
N THR A 59 7.73 -4.39 -18.58
CA THR A 59 8.17 -5.68 -18.10
C THR A 59 9.66 -5.55 -17.81
N GLY A 60 10.04 -5.59 -16.54
CA GLY A 60 11.31 -6.14 -16.17
C GLY A 60 12.43 -5.26 -15.66
N ALA A 61 12.31 -3.97 -15.48
CA ALA A 61 13.21 -3.29 -14.56
C ALA A 61 12.61 -3.41 -13.16
N ALA A 62 13.16 -4.25 -12.32
CA ALA A 62 12.84 -4.22 -10.89
C ALA A 62 13.06 -2.79 -10.42
N GLY A 63 12.01 -2.16 -9.86
CA GLY A 63 12.12 -0.83 -9.29
C GLY A 63 13.17 -0.81 -8.19
N GLN A 64 13.70 0.35 -7.90
CA GLN A 64 14.71 0.51 -6.86
C GLN A 64 14.05 0.70 -5.50
N ARG A 65 14.73 0.21 -4.46
CA ARG A 65 14.37 0.59 -3.10
C ARG A 65 14.62 2.09 -2.91
N ARG A 66 13.57 2.83 -2.50
CA ARG A 66 13.63 4.28 -2.30
C ARG A 66 12.80 4.68 -1.09
N ASP A 67 13.41 5.40 -0.16
CA ASP A 67 12.72 5.89 1.02
C ASP A 67 11.80 7.10 0.70
N GLY A 68 10.75 7.28 1.49
CA GLY A 68 9.87 8.45 1.44
C GLY A 68 8.80 8.42 0.34
N LEU A 69 8.46 7.26 -0.20
CA LEU A 69 7.43 7.11 -1.24
C LEU A 69 6.05 7.59 -0.76
N TRP A 70 5.74 7.47 0.52
CA TRP A 70 4.49 7.95 1.15
C TRP A 70 4.26 9.47 1.07
N ARG A 71 5.26 10.22 0.61
CA ARG A 71 5.14 11.68 0.40
C ARG A 71 4.45 12.05 -0.90
N HIS A 72 4.10 11.05 -1.71
CA HIS A 72 3.46 11.17 -3.02
C HIS A 72 2.34 10.13 -3.15
N THR A 73 1.72 10.03 -4.32
CA THR A 73 0.80 8.93 -4.61
C THR A 73 1.51 7.59 -4.39
N CYS A 74 1.02 6.82 -3.42
CA CYS A 74 1.64 5.59 -2.96
C CYS A 74 0.57 4.56 -2.58
N CYS A 75 0.74 3.34 -3.04
CA CYS A 75 0.02 2.17 -2.55
C CYS A 75 0.82 1.54 -1.43
N GLU A 76 0.18 1.17 -0.32
CA GLU A 76 0.88 0.65 0.83
C GLU A 76 0.23 -0.63 1.35
N LEU A 77 1.00 -1.45 2.02
CA LEU A 77 0.55 -2.63 2.72
C LEU A 77 1.18 -2.68 4.11
N PHE A 78 0.34 -2.73 5.13
CA PHE A 78 0.76 -3.06 6.48
C PHE A 78 0.50 -4.55 6.73
N ALA A 79 1.48 -5.25 7.29
CA ALA A 79 1.41 -6.68 7.58
C ALA A 79 1.85 -6.95 9.01
N ARG A 80 1.01 -7.64 9.78
CA ARG A 80 1.33 -8.07 11.15
C ARG A 80 1.04 -9.55 11.33
N ASP A 81 1.65 -10.17 12.34
CA ASP A 81 1.37 -11.56 12.70
C ASP A 81 -0.08 -11.68 13.21
N ALA A 82 -0.89 -12.47 12.52
CA ALA A 82 -2.30 -12.70 12.87
C ALA A 82 -2.50 -13.41 14.23
N ARG A 83 -1.43 -13.98 14.82
CA ARG A 83 -1.50 -14.58 16.15
C ARG A 83 -1.48 -13.56 17.27
N VAL A 84 -1.05 -12.34 16.98
CA VAL A 84 -1.05 -11.24 17.95
C VAL A 84 -2.42 -10.59 17.90
N ALA A 85 -3.34 -11.07 18.72
CA ALA A 85 -4.70 -10.55 18.80
C ALA A 85 -4.83 -9.41 19.81
N GLY A 86 -5.64 -8.41 19.47
CA GLY A 86 -6.10 -7.35 20.36
C GLY A 86 -5.64 -5.96 19.97
N PRO A 87 -6.50 -4.94 20.21
CA PRO A 87 -6.19 -3.54 19.90
C PRO A 87 -5.16 -2.92 20.84
N ASP A 88 -4.98 -3.50 22.03
CA ASP A 88 -4.16 -2.91 23.11
C ASP A 88 -2.71 -3.41 23.11
N VAL A 89 -2.36 -4.31 22.20
CA VAL A 89 -1.01 -4.88 22.16
C VAL A 89 -0.18 -4.14 21.12
N ALA A 90 0.77 -3.35 21.58
CA ALA A 90 1.86 -2.88 20.72
C ALA A 90 2.56 -4.12 20.13
N CYS A 91 2.36 -4.37 18.86
CA CYS A 91 2.95 -5.51 18.17
C CYS A 91 3.82 -5.05 17.01
N PRO A 92 4.89 -5.78 16.74
CA PRO A 92 5.69 -5.56 15.53
C PRO A 92 4.84 -5.73 14.27
N TYR A 93 5.12 -4.92 13.28
CA TYR A 93 4.51 -5.00 11.95
C TYR A 93 5.51 -4.58 10.87
N LEU A 94 5.15 -4.91 9.64
CA LEU A 94 5.86 -4.49 8.44
C LEU A 94 5.02 -3.48 7.68
N GLU A 95 5.69 -2.53 7.05
CA GLU A 95 5.11 -1.59 6.11
C GLU A 95 5.82 -1.74 4.77
N PHE A 96 5.04 -1.87 3.71
CA PHE A 96 5.52 -1.89 2.33
C PHE A 96 4.90 -0.73 1.57
N ASN A 97 5.71 -0.03 0.81
CA ASN A 97 5.33 1.10 -0.02
C ASN A 97 5.60 0.75 -1.48
N PHE A 98 4.63 0.99 -2.36
CA PHE A 98 4.68 0.67 -3.78
C PHE A 98 4.31 1.89 -4.60
N SER A 99 5.25 2.34 -5.43
CA SER A 99 5.07 3.45 -6.34
C SER A 99 4.66 2.99 -7.72
N ALA A 100 3.87 3.81 -8.41
CA ALA A 100 3.57 3.60 -9.83
C ALA A 100 4.81 3.69 -10.74
N SER A 101 5.93 4.25 -10.25
CA SER A 101 7.21 4.21 -10.96
C SER A 101 7.89 2.83 -10.95
N GLY A 102 7.37 1.89 -10.14
CA GLY A 102 8.00 0.61 -9.85
C GLY A 102 8.92 0.63 -8.63
N ASP A 103 9.24 1.82 -8.09
CA ASP A 103 10.04 1.93 -6.88
C ASP A 103 9.27 1.43 -5.65
N TRP A 104 9.99 0.97 -4.65
CA TRP A 104 9.42 0.39 -3.45
C TRP A 104 10.23 0.70 -2.21
N ALA A 105 9.60 0.56 -1.05
CA ALA A 105 10.28 0.54 0.24
C ALA A 105 9.63 -0.50 1.15
N ALA A 106 10.40 -0.99 2.12
CA ALA A 106 9.89 -1.85 3.17
C ALA A 106 10.56 -1.53 4.49
N TYR A 107 9.75 -1.51 5.55
CA TYR A 107 10.18 -1.18 6.91
C TYR A 107 9.60 -2.17 7.90
N ALA A 108 10.34 -2.42 8.96
CA ALA A 108 9.87 -3.12 10.14
C ALA A 108 9.73 -2.12 11.30
N PHE A 109 8.69 -2.30 12.09
CA PHE A 109 8.40 -1.51 13.28
C PHE A 109 8.24 -2.44 14.49
N ASP A 110 8.64 -1.98 15.66
CA ASP A 110 8.46 -2.71 16.92
C ASP A 110 7.09 -2.42 17.55
N ALA A 111 6.55 -1.23 17.31
CA ALA A 111 5.23 -0.77 17.73
C ALA A 111 4.80 0.41 16.82
N PRO A 112 3.55 0.92 16.91
CA PRO A 112 3.10 2.06 16.12
C PRO A 112 4.08 3.22 16.15
N ARG A 113 4.67 3.54 14.99
CA ARG A 113 5.70 4.57 14.75
C ARG A 113 6.99 4.43 15.58
N GLN A 114 7.27 3.25 16.15
CA GLN A 114 8.45 3.02 16.98
C GLN A 114 9.38 1.97 16.36
N GLY A 115 10.69 2.18 16.52
CA GLY A 115 11.69 1.20 16.09
C GLY A 115 11.78 1.01 14.57
N MET A 116 11.41 2.02 13.76
CA MET A 116 11.46 1.97 12.31
C MET A 116 12.87 1.61 11.83
N ARG A 117 12.96 0.58 11.01
CA ARG A 117 14.19 0.13 10.36
C ARG A 117 13.89 -0.48 8.99
N PRO A 118 14.85 -0.46 8.06
CA PRO A 118 14.69 -1.16 6.79
C PRO A 118 14.35 -2.64 7.02
N HIS A 119 13.38 -3.14 6.26
CA HIS A 119 13.08 -4.57 6.17
C HIS A 119 13.71 -5.11 4.88
N ASP A 120 14.70 -5.98 5.03
CA ASP A 120 15.40 -6.62 3.93
C ASP A 120 15.14 -8.13 3.95
N TRP A 121 14.63 -8.68 2.86
CA TRP A 121 14.40 -10.12 2.69
C TRP A 121 15.26 -10.72 1.55
N GLY A 122 16.25 -9.94 1.06
CA GLY A 122 17.14 -10.37 -0.03
C GLY A 122 16.52 -10.34 -1.42
N GLY A 123 15.46 -9.55 -1.63
CA GLY A 123 14.76 -9.44 -2.90
C GLY A 123 14.00 -8.13 -3.07
N ALA A 124 13.16 -8.08 -4.11
CA ALA A 124 12.29 -6.95 -4.42
C ALA A 124 10.88 -7.45 -4.78
N PRO A 125 9.82 -6.63 -4.58
CA PRO A 125 8.51 -6.91 -5.14
C PRO A 125 8.53 -6.73 -6.65
N MET A 126 7.65 -7.44 -7.36
CA MET A 126 7.34 -7.10 -8.75
C MET A 126 6.16 -6.12 -8.74
N ILE A 127 6.34 -4.96 -9.37
CA ILE A 127 5.31 -3.91 -9.43
C ILE A 127 5.05 -3.61 -10.90
N VAL A 128 3.77 -3.62 -11.29
CA VAL A 128 3.28 -3.22 -12.61
C VAL A 128 2.22 -2.16 -12.43
N ALA A 129 2.44 -0.97 -12.97
CA ALA A 129 1.48 0.11 -12.96
C ALA A 129 0.95 0.38 -14.36
N GLU A 130 -0.35 0.63 -14.47
CA GLU A 130 -1.08 0.92 -15.69
C GLU A 130 -2.06 2.09 -15.45
N ARG A 131 -2.62 2.65 -16.52
CA ARG A 131 -3.67 3.68 -16.46
C ARG A 131 -3.27 4.88 -15.59
N ASP A 132 -2.10 5.43 -15.83
CA ASP A 132 -1.56 6.56 -15.06
C ASP A 132 -1.54 6.30 -13.55
N GLY A 133 -1.02 5.13 -13.17
CA GLY A 133 -0.94 4.74 -11.77
C GLY A 133 -2.28 4.38 -11.12
N ARG A 134 -3.38 4.34 -11.87
CA ARG A 134 -4.72 3.98 -11.34
C ARG A 134 -4.93 2.48 -11.18
N LEU A 135 -4.05 1.68 -11.74
CA LEU A 135 -4.01 0.24 -11.57
C LEU A 135 -2.58 -0.17 -11.23
N VAL A 136 -2.37 -0.59 -10.00
CA VAL A 136 -1.05 -1.04 -9.50
C VAL A 136 -1.17 -2.49 -9.05
N ARG A 137 -0.44 -3.37 -9.71
CA ARG A 137 -0.32 -4.78 -9.33
C ARG A 137 1.03 -5.03 -8.67
N VAL A 138 1.00 -5.72 -7.56
CA VAL A 138 2.19 -6.06 -6.78
C VAL A 138 2.21 -7.56 -6.52
N SER A 139 3.32 -8.19 -6.85
CA SER A 139 3.64 -9.55 -6.40
C SER A 139 4.73 -9.46 -5.34
N LEU A 140 4.38 -9.83 -4.12
CA LEU A 140 5.25 -9.78 -2.95
C LEU A 140 5.58 -11.20 -2.48
N PRO A 141 6.85 -11.65 -2.53
CA PRO A 141 7.21 -12.99 -2.10
C PRO A 141 6.85 -13.27 -0.65
N ARG A 142 6.40 -14.49 -0.35
CA ARG A 142 6.05 -14.89 1.03
C ARG A 142 7.19 -14.76 2.03
N ILE A 143 8.44 -14.90 1.57
CA ILE A 143 9.61 -14.66 2.41
C ILE A 143 9.67 -13.23 2.96
N ALA A 144 9.13 -12.25 2.21
CA ALA A 144 9.10 -10.86 2.65
C ALA A 144 8.10 -10.61 3.78
N VAL A 145 6.96 -11.29 3.76
CA VAL A 145 5.82 -11.01 4.66
C VAL A 145 5.57 -12.08 5.72
N GLY A 146 5.90 -13.35 5.47
CA GLY A 146 5.59 -14.46 6.37
C GLY A 146 4.30 -15.21 6.00
N ARG A 147 3.78 -16.05 6.89
CA ARG A 147 2.73 -17.03 6.56
C ARG A 147 1.35 -16.73 7.14
N ARG A 148 1.27 -16.32 8.39
CA ARG A 148 -0.01 -16.00 9.06
C ARG A 148 -0.05 -14.52 9.35
N LEU A 149 -0.81 -13.80 8.57
CA LEU A 149 -0.77 -12.35 8.59
C LEU A 149 -2.17 -11.75 8.57
N THR A 150 -2.29 -10.64 9.27
CA THR A 150 -3.34 -9.66 9.04
C THR A 150 -2.77 -8.60 8.11
N LEU A 151 -3.37 -8.42 6.94
CA LEU A 151 -2.98 -7.47 5.90
C LEU A 151 -3.91 -6.27 5.87
N SER A 152 -3.35 -5.09 5.96
CA SER A 152 -4.08 -3.81 5.94
C SER A 152 -3.57 -2.94 4.80
N PRO A 153 -4.20 -3.00 3.62
CA PRO A 153 -3.85 -2.15 2.49
C PRO A 153 -4.31 -0.71 2.71
N THR A 154 -3.49 0.24 2.24
CA THR A 154 -3.81 1.67 2.23
C THR A 154 -3.39 2.32 0.91
N VAL A 155 -3.91 3.52 0.66
CA VAL A 155 -3.50 4.33 -0.49
C VAL A 155 -3.43 5.79 -0.08
N ILE A 156 -2.33 6.45 -0.45
CA ILE A 156 -2.20 7.89 -0.45
C ILE A 156 -2.34 8.36 -1.89
N LEU A 157 -3.20 9.33 -2.13
CA LEU A 157 -3.34 9.99 -3.44
C LEU A 157 -2.94 11.45 -3.32
N GLU A 158 -1.96 11.85 -4.11
CA GLU A 158 -1.58 13.24 -4.30
C GLU A 158 -2.27 13.81 -5.53
N THR A 159 -2.83 14.99 -5.40
CA THR A 159 -3.41 15.78 -6.49
C THR A 159 -2.81 17.18 -6.47
N ALA A 160 -3.06 17.96 -7.51
CA ALA A 160 -2.61 19.37 -7.55
C ALA A 160 -3.16 20.23 -6.38
N THR A 161 -4.24 19.79 -5.73
CA THR A 161 -4.88 20.52 -4.62
C THR A 161 -4.54 19.95 -3.24
N GLY A 162 -3.83 18.82 -3.15
CA GLY A 162 -3.39 18.21 -1.91
C GLY A 162 -3.61 16.70 -1.86
N PHE A 163 -3.75 16.14 -0.67
CA PHE A 163 -3.73 14.70 -0.42
C PHE A 163 -5.08 14.14 -0.03
N GLY A 164 -5.26 12.86 -0.33
CA GLY A 164 -6.31 12.02 0.20
C GLY A 164 -5.74 10.69 0.70
N TYR A 165 -6.42 10.08 1.66
CA TYR A 165 -5.98 8.90 2.40
C TYR A 165 -7.10 7.85 2.43
N TRP A 166 -6.83 6.64 1.98
CA TRP A 166 -7.77 5.54 1.94
C TRP A 166 -7.22 4.34 2.72
N ALA A 167 -8.05 3.74 3.54
CA ALA A 167 -7.71 2.60 4.38
C ALA A 167 -8.94 1.72 4.65
N LEU A 168 -8.78 0.55 5.26
CA LEU A 168 -9.90 -0.27 5.74
C LEU A 168 -10.67 0.42 6.87
N ARG A 169 -9.95 1.15 7.71
CA ARG A 169 -10.49 1.94 8.82
C ARG A 169 -9.56 3.11 9.11
N HIS A 170 -10.12 4.20 9.61
CA HIS A 170 -9.36 5.35 10.10
C HIS A 170 -9.60 5.59 11.59
N PRO A 171 -8.57 5.98 12.36
CA PRO A 171 -8.75 6.51 13.68
C PRO A 171 -9.39 7.89 13.63
N PRO A 172 -10.00 8.38 14.72
CA PRO A 172 -10.41 9.78 14.83
C PRO A 172 -9.20 10.72 14.74
N GLY A 173 -9.42 11.93 14.21
CA GLY A 173 -8.39 12.98 14.16
C GLY A 173 -7.64 13.06 12.84
N GLN A 174 -6.33 13.07 12.86
CA GLN A 174 -5.50 13.13 11.65
C GLN A 174 -5.37 11.75 10.99
N PRO A 175 -5.16 11.68 9.66
CA PRO A 175 -4.88 10.42 8.99
C PRO A 175 -3.66 9.72 9.62
N ASP A 176 -3.84 8.48 10.06
CA ASP A 176 -2.76 7.68 10.63
C ASP A 176 -2.93 6.20 10.31
N PHE A 177 -2.14 5.71 9.37
CA PHE A 177 -2.12 4.31 8.98
C PHE A 177 -1.35 3.40 9.96
N HIS A 178 -0.57 3.98 10.87
CA HIS A 178 0.10 3.23 11.94
C HIS A 178 -0.78 3.02 13.16
N ALA A 179 -1.99 3.58 13.17
CA ALA A 179 -2.90 3.40 14.29
C ALA A 179 -3.29 1.92 14.49
N VAL A 180 -3.36 1.48 15.72
CA VAL A 180 -3.70 0.10 16.08
C VAL A 180 -5.05 -0.32 15.49
N ASP A 181 -6.05 0.57 15.50
CA ASP A 181 -7.38 0.32 14.93
C ASP A 181 -7.33 -0.01 13.44
N HIS A 182 -6.47 0.68 12.67
CA HIS A 182 -6.25 0.37 11.26
C HIS A 182 -5.56 -0.98 11.10
N LEU A 183 -4.47 -1.21 11.83
CA LEU A 183 -3.72 -2.47 11.77
C LEU A 183 -4.57 -3.67 12.18
N ALA A 184 -5.52 -3.48 13.12
CA ALA A 184 -6.45 -4.49 13.57
C ALA A 184 -7.60 -4.77 12.60
N ALA A 185 -7.94 -3.82 11.71
CA ALA A 185 -9.00 -3.95 10.73
C ALA A 185 -8.59 -4.77 9.49
N GLY A 186 -7.35 -5.22 9.44
CA GLY A 186 -6.80 -5.96 8.31
C GLY A 186 -7.48 -7.31 8.05
N VAL A 187 -7.16 -7.87 6.90
CA VAL A 187 -7.66 -9.16 6.42
C VAL A 187 -6.69 -10.25 6.81
N ASP A 188 -7.18 -11.29 7.49
CA ASP A 188 -6.35 -12.45 7.86
C ASP A 188 -6.13 -13.35 6.65
N ILE A 189 -4.86 -13.72 6.45
CA ILE A 189 -4.44 -14.71 5.46
C ILE A 189 -3.62 -15.82 6.11
N THR A 190 -3.82 -17.03 5.68
CA THR A 190 -3.15 -18.25 6.16
C THR A 190 -2.27 -18.87 5.09
#